data_fab1324741b2a8fe6fe5895ed84a8e6c
#
_entry.id   fab1324741b2a8fe6fe5895ed84a8e6c
#
_cell.length_a   1.000
_cell.length_b   1.000
_cell.length_c   1.000
_cell.angle_alpha   90.00
_cell.angle_beta   90.00
_cell.angle_gamma   90.00
#
_symmetry.space_group_name_H-M   'P 1'
#
loop_
_entity.id
_entity.type
_entity.pdbx_description
1 polymer ?
#
loop_
_entity_poly.entity_id
_entity_poly.type
_entity_poly.pdbx_seq_one_letter_code
_entity_poly.pdbx_strand_id
1 'polypeptide(L)'
;MAARLAEEWFAICGGCEVTILDIGEPLLDLLEKVQIVHMPVLMDHKLFGQTGENAEMEIPEADVGLISGGIRNEENKQLALEMRRKCKTLIALGSCACYGGIPALSNIYTTQEVLTKVYRESVSTEPDGFPCDEIPALTDRVYAVSEVVPVDMMLPGCPTTPEMVAGALTALLEGRSFPLATKSVCDECPTIREKKSVGTLKRRLEAPEFTPGRPLSEMRCLMEQGYLCLGPATRAGCGGSQGTPRCIRAYMTCEGCFGPLSEKANPMVDMMGALSTIGLDPKQIPDRSATFNRFAGAGRLRPAPRR
;
A
#
# COMPACT_ATOMS: atom_id res chain seq x y z
N MET A 1 22.60 -14.77 18.50
CA MET A 1 21.38 -15.55 18.23
C MET A 1 20.71 -14.87 17.04
N ALA A 2 20.18 -15.65 16.10
CA ALA A 2 19.40 -15.10 14.98
C ALA A 2 18.13 -14.39 15.52
N ALA A 3 17.78 -13.26 14.93
CA ALA A 3 16.55 -12.55 15.28
C ALA A 3 15.33 -13.36 14.80
N ARG A 4 14.28 -13.43 15.62
CA ARG A 4 13.06 -14.18 15.28
C ARG A 4 12.11 -13.25 14.49
N LEU A 5 11.64 -13.71 13.35
CA LEU A 5 10.75 -12.98 12.44
C LEU A 5 9.42 -13.70 12.30
N ALA A 6 8.34 -12.98 12.52
CA ALA A 6 6.97 -13.40 12.21
C ALA A 6 6.40 -12.52 11.10
N GLU A 7 5.61 -13.09 10.23
CA GLU A 7 4.89 -12.38 9.18
C GLU A 7 3.45 -12.85 9.14
N GLU A 8 2.51 -11.93 8.93
CA GLU A 8 1.10 -12.23 8.74
C GLU A 8 0.53 -11.38 7.60
N TRP A 9 -0.38 -11.93 6.83
CA TRP A 9 -0.97 -11.27 5.68
C TRP A 9 -2.51 -11.22 5.78
N PHE A 10 -3.07 -10.05 5.45
CA PHE A 10 -4.50 -9.79 5.58
C PHE A 10 -5.16 -9.57 4.21
N ALA A 11 -6.00 -8.53 4.06
CA ALA A 11 -6.60 -8.21 2.77
C ALA A 11 -5.54 -7.62 1.82
N ILE A 12 -4.95 -8.47 0.98
CA ILE A 12 -3.82 -8.17 0.10
C ILE A 12 -3.89 -8.99 -1.20
N CYS A 13 -3.04 -8.68 -2.16
CA CYS A 13 -2.87 -9.44 -3.40
C CYS A 13 -1.66 -10.39 -3.41
N GLY A 14 -0.85 -10.44 -2.33
CA GLY A 14 0.38 -11.23 -2.24
C GLY A 14 1.63 -10.55 -2.79
N GLY A 15 1.52 -9.34 -3.35
CA GLY A 15 2.65 -8.66 -3.98
C GLY A 15 3.76 -8.23 -3.01
N CYS A 16 3.45 -8.01 -1.73
CA CYS A 16 4.46 -7.67 -0.72
C CYS A 16 5.31 -8.88 -0.33
N GLU A 17 4.71 -10.05 -0.25
CA GLU A 17 5.38 -11.33 0.01
C GLU A 17 6.29 -11.69 -1.17
N VAL A 18 5.80 -11.53 -2.40
CA VAL A 18 6.63 -11.69 -3.61
C VAL A 18 7.82 -10.73 -3.58
N THR A 19 7.65 -9.49 -3.12
CA THR A 19 8.76 -8.53 -3.00
C THR A 19 9.84 -8.99 -2.01
N ILE A 20 9.49 -9.70 -0.94
CA ILE A 20 10.47 -10.30 -0.01
C ILE A 20 11.34 -11.31 -0.77
N LEU A 21 10.71 -12.16 -1.59
CA LEU A 21 11.43 -13.15 -2.41
C LEU A 21 12.27 -12.48 -3.52
N ASP A 22 11.78 -11.37 -4.09
CA ASP A 22 12.47 -10.58 -5.11
C ASP A 22 13.74 -9.86 -4.60
N ILE A 23 14.03 -9.92 -3.28
CA ILE A 23 15.34 -9.50 -2.76
C ILE A 23 16.46 -10.29 -3.45
N GLY A 24 16.20 -11.55 -3.85
CA GLY A 24 17.15 -12.39 -4.55
C GLY A 24 18.27 -12.92 -3.65
N GLU A 25 19.50 -13.02 -4.17
CA GLU A 25 20.66 -13.56 -3.42
C GLU A 25 20.88 -12.90 -2.04
N PRO A 26 20.75 -11.56 -1.87
CA PRO A 26 20.91 -10.95 -0.55
C PRO A 26 19.90 -11.43 0.51
N LEU A 27 18.81 -12.08 0.11
CA LEU A 27 17.89 -12.72 1.05
C LEU A 27 18.56 -13.85 1.82
N LEU A 28 19.48 -14.59 1.20
CA LEU A 28 20.21 -15.67 1.86
C LEU A 28 21.05 -15.13 3.02
N ASP A 29 21.73 -13.99 2.83
CA ASP A 29 22.52 -13.33 3.88
C ASP A 29 21.62 -12.82 5.03
N LEU A 30 20.38 -12.44 4.73
CA LEU A 30 19.39 -12.07 5.75
C LEU A 30 18.91 -13.30 6.52
N LEU A 31 18.65 -14.42 5.85
CA LEU A 31 18.21 -15.67 6.47
C LEU A 31 19.27 -16.31 7.39
N GLU A 32 20.55 -16.01 7.19
CA GLU A 32 21.57 -16.41 8.17
C GLU A 32 21.45 -15.66 9.50
N LYS A 33 20.88 -14.46 9.49
CA LYS A 33 20.71 -13.58 10.65
C LYS A 33 19.31 -13.63 11.27
N VAL A 34 18.33 -14.20 10.55
CA VAL A 34 16.92 -14.20 10.89
C VAL A 34 16.38 -15.63 10.90
N GLN A 35 15.68 -16.00 11.97
CA GLN A 35 14.90 -17.23 12.03
C GLN A 35 13.41 -16.90 11.79
N ILE A 36 12.85 -17.39 10.70
CA ILE A 36 11.40 -17.28 10.45
C ILE A 36 10.70 -18.25 11.42
N VAL A 37 9.83 -17.70 12.26
CA VAL A 37 9.07 -18.49 13.27
C VAL A 37 7.59 -18.57 12.94
N HIS A 38 7.09 -17.68 12.11
CA HIS A 38 5.73 -17.65 11.60
C HIS A 38 5.72 -16.89 10.28
N MET A 39 5.23 -17.52 9.21
CA MET A 39 5.05 -16.91 7.88
C MET A 39 4.15 -17.82 7.03
N PRO A 40 2.83 -17.68 7.10
CA PRO A 40 1.88 -18.64 6.49
C PRO A 40 2.09 -18.86 5.00
N VAL A 41 2.64 -17.88 4.29
CA VAL A 41 2.94 -17.97 2.85
C VAL A 41 4.12 -18.92 2.55
N LEU A 42 5.05 -19.14 3.50
CA LEU A 42 6.25 -19.94 3.32
C LEU A 42 6.30 -21.18 4.21
N MET A 43 5.52 -21.25 5.28
CA MET A 43 5.55 -22.34 6.23
C MET A 43 4.15 -22.70 6.75
N ASP A 44 3.95 -23.98 7.03
CA ASP A 44 2.71 -24.48 7.62
C ASP A 44 2.71 -24.24 9.13
N HIS A 45 2.12 -23.14 9.58
CA HIS A 45 1.89 -22.83 10.98
C HIS A 45 0.39 -22.91 11.29
N LYS A 46 0.05 -23.64 12.36
CA LYS A 46 -1.33 -23.82 12.81
C LYS A 46 -1.62 -22.90 13.99
N LEU A 47 -2.49 -21.91 13.79
CA LEU A 47 -2.83 -20.91 14.80
C LEU A 47 -3.50 -21.47 16.05
N PHE A 48 -4.20 -22.59 15.91
CA PHE A 48 -4.96 -23.25 16.99
C PHE A 48 -4.43 -24.65 17.35
N GLY A 49 -3.12 -24.86 17.22
CA GLY A 49 -2.48 -26.16 17.36
C GLY A 49 -2.59 -27.03 16.10
N GLN A 50 -1.92 -28.17 16.07
CA GLN A 50 -1.80 -29.01 14.86
C GLN A 50 -3.15 -29.58 14.38
N THR A 51 -4.06 -29.83 15.29
CA THR A 51 -5.39 -30.40 15.01
C THR A 51 -6.55 -29.50 15.48
N GLY A 52 -6.26 -28.22 15.77
CA GLY A 52 -7.25 -27.30 16.29
C GLY A 52 -7.57 -27.50 17.78
N GLU A 53 -6.67 -28.14 18.52
CA GLU A 53 -6.85 -28.49 19.94
C GLU A 53 -6.74 -27.31 20.88
N ASN A 54 -6.13 -26.18 20.47
CA ASN A 54 -6.00 -25.00 21.30
C ASN A 54 -7.26 -24.13 21.19
N ALA A 55 -7.78 -23.69 22.33
CA ALA A 55 -8.94 -22.77 22.38
C ALA A 55 -8.57 -21.33 21.97
N GLU A 56 -7.31 -20.96 22.12
CA GLU A 56 -6.80 -19.64 21.80
C GLU A 56 -5.84 -19.69 20.62
N MET A 57 -5.85 -18.62 19.85
CA MET A 57 -4.91 -18.40 18.76
C MET A 57 -3.50 -18.19 19.31
N GLU A 58 -2.50 -18.85 18.72
CA GLU A 58 -1.11 -18.73 19.12
C GLU A 58 -0.20 -18.37 17.96
N ILE A 59 0.51 -17.24 18.10
CA ILE A 59 1.62 -16.83 17.26
C ILE A 59 2.90 -16.87 18.10
N PRO A 60 4.00 -17.45 17.60
CA PRO A 60 5.26 -17.49 18.33
C PRO A 60 5.80 -16.06 18.62
N GLU A 61 6.43 -15.86 19.78
CA GLU A 61 7.11 -14.60 20.05
C GLU A 61 8.19 -14.32 19.01
N ALA A 62 8.30 -13.06 18.58
CA ALA A 62 9.28 -12.63 17.59
C ALA A 62 9.92 -11.30 17.94
N ASP A 63 11.14 -11.09 17.45
CA ASP A 63 11.82 -9.80 17.59
C ASP A 63 11.25 -8.78 16.59
N VAL A 64 10.90 -9.26 15.38
CA VAL A 64 10.32 -8.45 14.30
C VAL A 64 9.06 -9.13 13.80
N GLY A 65 7.96 -8.39 13.74
CA GLY A 65 6.71 -8.76 13.09
C GLY A 65 6.48 -7.94 11.83
N LEU A 66 6.12 -8.57 10.74
CA LEU A 66 5.65 -7.93 9.52
C LEU A 66 4.14 -8.18 9.39
N ILE A 67 3.38 -7.15 9.11
CA ILE A 67 1.97 -7.30 8.71
C ILE A 67 1.81 -6.67 7.34
N SER A 68 1.35 -7.46 6.38
CA SER A 68 0.95 -7.01 5.06
C SER A 68 -0.58 -7.03 4.91
N GLY A 69 -1.11 -6.23 3.98
CA GLY A 69 -2.56 -6.12 3.78
C GLY A 69 -3.31 -5.20 4.74
N GLY A 70 -4.55 -4.89 4.38
CA GLY A 70 -5.47 -4.13 5.22
C GLY A 70 -6.33 -5.04 6.09
N ILE A 71 -6.78 -4.55 7.24
CA ILE A 71 -7.66 -5.29 8.13
C ILE A 71 -9.10 -5.16 7.60
N ARG A 72 -9.71 -6.30 7.20
CA ARG A 72 -11.05 -6.32 6.57
C ARG A 72 -12.06 -7.19 7.29
N ASN A 73 -11.64 -8.12 8.14
CA ASN A 73 -12.51 -8.98 8.91
C ASN A 73 -12.07 -9.07 10.38
N GLU A 74 -12.90 -9.67 11.23
CA GLU A 74 -12.61 -9.76 12.67
C GLU A 74 -11.42 -10.66 12.97
N GLU A 75 -11.14 -11.69 12.15
CA GLU A 75 -9.94 -12.54 12.30
C GLU A 75 -8.66 -11.74 12.04
N ASN A 76 -8.61 -10.94 10.95
CA ASN A 76 -7.46 -10.06 10.70
C ASN A 76 -7.20 -9.12 11.89
N LYS A 77 -8.28 -8.64 12.53
CA LYS A 77 -8.18 -7.75 13.67
C LYS A 77 -7.61 -8.48 14.90
N GLN A 78 -8.06 -9.71 15.16
CA GLN A 78 -7.52 -10.54 16.23
C GLN A 78 -6.06 -10.90 15.99
N LEU A 79 -5.70 -11.29 14.77
CA LEU A 79 -4.32 -11.57 14.37
C LEU A 79 -3.42 -10.35 14.52
N ALA A 80 -3.90 -9.14 14.15
CA ALA A 80 -3.14 -7.91 14.34
C ALA A 80 -2.86 -7.61 15.83
N LEU A 81 -3.85 -7.85 16.71
CA LEU A 81 -3.68 -7.69 18.15
C LEU A 81 -2.68 -8.72 18.70
N GLU A 82 -2.76 -9.96 18.25
CA GLU A 82 -1.84 -11.02 18.68
C GLU A 82 -0.41 -10.75 18.17
N MET A 83 -0.25 -10.37 16.90
CA MET A 83 1.05 -9.96 16.35
C MET A 83 1.67 -8.80 17.15
N ARG A 84 0.86 -7.78 17.52
CA ARG A 84 1.35 -6.67 18.34
C ARG A 84 1.79 -7.12 19.74
N ARG A 85 1.09 -8.09 20.32
CA ARG A 85 1.41 -8.65 21.64
C ARG A 85 2.70 -9.46 21.63
N LYS A 86 2.94 -10.20 20.55
CA LYS A 86 4.05 -11.18 20.42
C LYS A 86 5.31 -10.61 19.80
N CYS A 87 5.23 -9.54 19.05
CA CYS A 87 6.37 -8.95 18.35
C CYS A 87 6.89 -7.73 19.09
N LYS A 88 8.23 -7.65 19.29
CA LYS A 88 8.86 -6.48 19.92
C LYS A 88 8.74 -5.25 19.01
N THR A 89 9.08 -5.41 17.73
CA THR A 89 8.93 -4.40 16.69
C THR A 89 7.91 -4.86 15.67
N LEU A 90 6.90 -4.04 15.36
CA LEU A 90 5.85 -4.34 14.39
C LEU A 90 5.95 -3.39 13.19
N ILE A 91 6.04 -3.96 11.99
CA ILE A 91 6.18 -3.25 10.72
C ILE A 91 4.92 -3.45 9.88
N ALA A 92 4.32 -2.35 9.42
CA ALA A 92 3.30 -2.37 8.38
C ALA A 92 3.98 -2.41 7.00
N LEU A 93 3.83 -3.53 6.27
CA LEU A 93 4.47 -3.77 4.98
C LEU A 93 3.49 -3.53 3.83
N GLY A 94 3.87 -2.65 2.91
CA GLY A 94 3.06 -2.29 1.76
C GLY A 94 1.98 -1.25 2.06
N SER A 95 1.47 -0.60 1.03
CA SER A 95 0.47 0.48 1.17
C SER A 95 -0.88 0.00 1.71
N CYS A 96 -1.20 -1.30 1.58
CA CYS A 96 -2.42 -1.87 2.16
C CYS A 96 -2.34 -1.86 3.69
N ALA A 97 -1.24 -2.33 4.28
CA ALA A 97 -1.03 -2.30 5.72
C ALA A 97 -0.85 -0.86 6.25
N CYS A 98 -0.09 -0.02 5.52
CA CYS A 98 0.20 1.35 5.95
C CYS A 98 -1.01 2.29 5.88
N TYR A 99 -1.85 2.16 4.84
CA TYR A 99 -2.87 3.17 4.50
C TYR A 99 -4.19 2.58 4.00
N GLY A 100 -4.39 1.26 4.10
CA GLY A 100 -5.54 0.55 3.57
C GLY A 100 -5.43 0.18 2.09
N GLY A 101 -4.56 0.85 1.33
CA GLY A 101 -4.26 0.53 -0.06
C GLY A 101 -5.48 0.41 -0.98
N ILE A 102 -5.36 -0.45 -1.98
CA ILE A 102 -6.45 -0.77 -2.93
C ILE A 102 -7.68 -1.38 -2.24
N PRO A 103 -7.55 -2.29 -1.25
CA PRO A 103 -8.72 -2.81 -0.53
C PRO A 103 -9.61 -1.71 0.06
N ALA A 104 -9.02 -0.62 0.57
CA ALA A 104 -9.76 0.49 1.17
C ALA A 104 -10.55 1.34 0.15
N LEU A 105 -10.44 1.11 -1.16
CA LEU A 105 -11.36 1.70 -2.14
C LEU A 105 -12.81 1.26 -1.88
N SER A 106 -13.01 0.07 -1.31
CA SER A 106 -14.34 -0.40 -0.91
C SER A 106 -14.99 0.47 0.17
N ASN A 107 -14.22 1.29 0.90
CA ASN A 107 -14.75 2.18 1.95
C ASN A 107 -15.65 3.32 1.43
N ILE A 108 -15.69 3.55 0.11
CA ILE A 108 -16.70 4.47 -0.49
C ILE A 108 -18.11 3.87 -0.50
N TYR A 109 -18.23 2.59 -0.19
CA TYR A 109 -19.50 1.85 -0.06
C TYR A 109 -19.64 1.31 1.37
N THR A 110 -20.85 1.04 1.78
CA THR A 110 -21.12 0.25 2.98
C THR A 110 -20.77 -1.23 2.73
N THR A 111 -20.47 -1.97 3.79
CA THR A 111 -20.22 -3.43 3.67
C THR A 111 -21.41 -4.15 3.04
N GLN A 112 -22.65 -3.74 3.36
CA GLN A 112 -23.85 -4.28 2.75
C GLN A 112 -23.93 -4.05 1.23
N GLU A 113 -23.57 -2.86 0.75
CA GLU A 113 -23.52 -2.55 -0.68
C GLU A 113 -22.46 -3.38 -1.40
N VAL A 114 -21.29 -3.56 -0.79
CA VAL A 114 -20.21 -4.42 -1.34
C VAL A 114 -20.69 -5.86 -1.45
N LEU A 115 -21.26 -6.43 -0.38
CA LEU A 115 -21.78 -7.80 -0.39
C LEU A 115 -22.90 -7.97 -1.43
N THR A 116 -23.82 -7.02 -1.50
CA THR A 116 -24.92 -7.05 -2.51
C THR A 116 -24.34 -7.07 -3.92
N LYS A 117 -23.35 -6.21 -4.19
CA LYS A 117 -22.71 -6.14 -5.52
C LYS A 117 -22.04 -7.44 -5.92
N VAL A 118 -21.34 -8.08 -4.97
CA VAL A 118 -20.57 -9.31 -5.24
C VAL A 118 -21.49 -10.54 -5.34
N TYR A 119 -22.42 -10.71 -4.41
CA TYR A 119 -23.16 -11.96 -4.25
C TYR A 119 -24.58 -11.95 -4.86
N ARG A 120 -25.14 -10.77 -5.19
CA ARG A 120 -26.51 -10.67 -5.74
C ARG A 120 -26.60 -10.00 -7.11
N GLU A 121 -25.70 -9.06 -7.41
CA GLU A 121 -25.74 -8.30 -8.65
C GLU A 121 -24.64 -8.68 -9.64
N SER A 122 -23.69 -9.53 -9.25
CA SER A 122 -22.65 -10.02 -10.17
C SER A 122 -23.24 -10.96 -11.21
N VAL A 123 -22.88 -10.75 -12.48
CA VAL A 123 -23.34 -11.60 -13.60
C VAL A 123 -22.78 -13.03 -13.56
N SER A 124 -21.75 -13.26 -12.74
CA SER A 124 -21.08 -14.57 -12.59
C SER A 124 -21.52 -15.32 -11.34
N THR A 125 -22.44 -14.79 -10.56
CA THR A 125 -22.88 -15.38 -9.29
C THR A 125 -24.41 -15.57 -9.32
N GLU A 126 -24.86 -16.79 -9.00
CA GLU A 126 -26.28 -17.04 -8.79
C GLU A 126 -26.75 -16.29 -7.52
N PRO A 127 -27.83 -15.47 -7.61
CA PRO A 127 -28.28 -14.69 -6.47
C PRO A 127 -28.83 -15.59 -5.36
N ASP A 128 -28.06 -15.77 -4.31
CA ASP A 128 -28.44 -16.48 -3.09
C ASP A 128 -28.14 -15.63 -1.85
N GLY A 129 -28.06 -16.22 -0.69
CA GLY A 129 -27.68 -15.56 0.55
C GLY A 129 -26.26 -14.98 0.54
N PHE A 130 -25.91 -14.26 1.58
CA PHE A 130 -24.52 -13.89 1.83
C PHE A 130 -23.81 -15.01 2.60
N PRO A 131 -22.53 -15.31 2.28
CA PRO A 131 -21.74 -16.21 3.12
C PRO A 131 -21.64 -15.64 4.55
N CYS A 132 -22.03 -16.41 5.56
CA CYS A 132 -22.04 -15.98 6.95
C CYS A 132 -21.66 -17.08 7.93
N ASP A 133 -21.74 -18.36 7.51
CA ASP A 133 -21.45 -19.49 8.37
C ASP A 133 -19.98 -19.90 8.24
N GLU A 134 -19.31 -20.15 9.37
CA GLU A 134 -17.92 -20.64 9.47
C GLU A 134 -16.86 -19.70 8.85
N ILE A 135 -17.21 -18.44 8.56
CA ILE A 135 -16.29 -17.43 8.06
C ILE A 135 -16.25 -16.20 8.96
N PRO A 136 -15.09 -15.53 9.10
CA PRO A 136 -14.99 -14.31 9.91
C PRO A 136 -15.88 -13.19 9.37
N ALA A 137 -16.61 -12.54 10.26
CA ALA A 137 -17.44 -11.39 9.90
C ALA A 137 -16.59 -10.25 9.33
N LEU A 138 -17.08 -9.60 8.26
CA LEU A 138 -16.42 -8.41 7.73
C LEU A 138 -16.55 -7.24 8.70
N THR A 139 -15.48 -6.47 8.86
CA THR A 139 -15.53 -5.18 9.55
C THR A 139 -16.38 -4.17 8.78
N ASP A 140 -16.77 -3.07 9.42
CA ASP A 140 -17.56 -2.01 8.78
C ASP A 140 -16.84 -1.37 7.59
N ARG A 141 -15.51 -1.38 7.61
CA ARG A 141 -14.62 -0.85 6.56
C ARG A 141 -13.26 -1.55 6.58
N VAL A 142 -12.42 -1.29 5.60
CA VAL A 142 -11.00 -1.66 5.62
C VAL A 142 -10.23 -0.65 6.47
N TYR A 143 -9.45 -1.16 7.42
CA TYR A 143 -8.56 -0.37 8.27
C TYR A 143 -7.10 -0.52 7.81
N ALA A 144 -6.30 0.52 8.02
CA ALA A 144 -4.86 0.39 8.08
C ALA A 144 -4.46 -0.30 9.41
N VAL A 145 -3.32 -0.98 9.45
CA VAL A 145 -2.87 -1.69 10.66
C VAL A 145 -2.74 -0.72 11.85
N SER A 146 -2.23 0.49 11.61
CA SER A 146 -2.07 1.53 12.63
C SER A 146 -3.38 2.09 13.21
N GLU A 147 -4.52 1.84 12.56
CA GLU A 147 -5.83 2.20 13.11
C GLU A 147 -6.35 1.18 14.16
N VAL A 148 -5.72 0.00 14.25
CA VAL A 148 -6.11 -1.08 15.17
C VAL A 148 -5.05 -1.33 16.24
N VAL A 149 -3.77 -1.34 15.85
CA VAL A 149 -2.64 -1.55 16.77
C VAL A 149 -1.51 -0.54 16.53
N PRO A 150 -0.72 -0.19 17.54
CA PRO A 150 0.48 0.62 17.35
C PRO A 150 1.48 -0.07 16.41
N VAL A 151 2.02 0.67 15.45
CA VAL A 151 3.03 0.21 14.48
C VAL A 151 4.30 1.01 14.70
N ASP A 152 5.45 0.32 14.78
CA ASP A 152 6.75 0.94 15.04
C ASP A 152 7.39 1.48 13.74
N MET A 153 7.09 0.85 12.59
CA MET A 153 7.63 1.23 11.29
C MET A 153 6.62 0.98 10.17
N MET A 154 6.60 1.87 9.17
CA MET A 154 5.83 1.70 7.93
C MET A 154 6.78 1.55 6.75
N LEU A 155 6.54 0.57 5.89
CA LEU A 155 7.26 0.38 4.62
C LEU A 155 6.25 0.45 3.46
N PRO A 156 5.90 1.65 2.98
CA PRO A 156 4.87 1.82 1.96
C PRO A 156 5.34 1.35 0.58
N GLY A 157 4.36 1.11 -0.30
CA GLY A 157 4.54 0.70 -1.68
C GLY A 157 3.46 -0.28 -2.10
N CYS A 158 3.14 -0.35 -3.40
CA CYS A 158 2.19 -1.32 -3.93
C CYS A 158 2.77 -2.03 -5.18
N PRO A 159 3.60 -3.04 -4.93
CA PRO A 159 4.25 -3.39 -3.68
C PRO A 159 5.37 -2.41 -3.29
N THR A 160 5.94 -2.56 -2.09
CA THR A 160 7.18 -1.87 -1.70
C THR A 160 8.36 -2.38 -2.56
N THR A 161 9.56 -1.84 -2.40
CA THR A 161 10.70 -2.30 -3.19
C THR A 161 11.53 -3.34 -2.43
N PRO A 162 12.14 -4.33 -3.12
CA PRO A 162 13.03 -5.29 -2.49
C PRO A 162 14.14 -4.63 -1.67
N GLU A 163 14.73 -3.56 -2.22
CA GLU A 163 15.79 -2.80 -1.57
C GLU A 163 15.32 -2.10 -0.28
N MET A 164 14.05 -1.64 -0.26
CA MET A 164 13.46 -1.03 0.93
C MET A 164 13.22 -2.07 2.02
N VAL A 165 12.73 -3.25 1.68
CA VAL A 165 12.54 -4.35 2.64
C VAL A 165 13.88 -4.81 3.21
N ALA A 166 14.84 -5.14 2.34
CA ALA A 166 16.17 -5.57 2.76
C ALA A 166 16.88 -4.51 3.62
N GLY A 167 16.82 -3.25 3.19
CA GLY A 167 17.41 -2.13 3.92
C GLY A 167 16.81 -1.90 5.29
N ALA A 168 15.49 -2.00 5.41
CA ALA A 168 14.78 -1.84 6.68
C ALA A 168 15.10 -2.98 7.66
N LEU A 169 15.05 -4.24 7.19
CA LEU A 169 15.39 -5.41 8.01
C LEU A 169 16.86 -5.34 8.46
N THR A 170 17.78 -5.04 7.56
CA THR A 170 19.20 -4.88 7.90
C THR A 170 19.42 -3.78 8.93
N ALA A 171 18.80 -2.61 8.74
CA ALA A 171 18.91 -1.50 9.70
C ALA A 171 18.41 -1.90 11.08
N LEU A 172 17.27 -2.60 11.17
CA LEU A 172 16.73 -3.10 12.44
C LEU A 172 17.67 -4.09 13.12
N LEU A 173 18.21 -5.05 12.38
CA LEU A 173 19.15 -6.05 12.92
C LEU A 173 20.42 -5.40 13.46
N GLU A 174 20.82 -4.27 12.91
CA GLU A 174 21.97 -3.47 13.33
C GLU A 174 21.61 -2.39 14.39
N GLY A 175 20.37 -2.34 14.86
CA GLY A 175 19.89 -1.34 15.83
C GLY A 175 19.84 0.09 15.27
N ARG A 176 19.75 0.26 13.96
CA ARG A 176 19.70 1.55 13.26
C ARG A 176 18.26 1.90 12.86
N SER A 177 17.98 3.20 12.77
CA SER A 177 16.73 3.68 12.19
C SER A 177 16.74 3.55 10.66
N PHE A 178 15.54 3.34 10.09
CA PHE A 178 15.31 3.35 8.64
C PHE A 178 14.30 4.46 8.31
N PRO A 179 14.76 5.69 8.06
CA PRO A 179 13.87 6.82 7.79
C PRO A 179 13.28 6.73 6.39
N LEU A 180 11.98 6.98 6.27
CA LEU A 180 11.32 7.15 4.99
C LEU A 180 11.64 8.53 4.39
N ALA A 181 11.59 8.61 3.05
CA ALA A 181 11.71 9.89 2.36
C ALA A 181 10.61 10.87 2.80
N THR A 182 10.98 12.12 3.02
CA THR A 182 10.07 13.22 3.42
C THR A 182 9.68 14.12 2.25
N LYS A 183 10.21 13.84 1.06
CA LYS A 183 9.95 14.56 -0.20
C LYS A 183 8.98 13.80 -1.10
N SER A 184 8.47 14.47 -2.12
CA SER A 184 7.53 13.90 -3.08
C SER A 184 8.24 13.17 -4.22
N VAL A 185 7.51 12.33 -4.95
CA VAL A 185 7.98 11.72 -6.21
C VAL A 185 8.44 12.78 -7.21
N CYS A 186 7.83 13.98 -7.20
CA CYS A 186 8.23 15.10 -8.07
C CYS A 186 9.66 15.57 -7.79
N ASP A 187 10.17 15.43 -6.57
CA ASP A 187 11.54 15.85 -6.22
C ASP A 187 12.61 14.87 -6.75
N GLU A 188 12.22 13.65 -7.10
CA GLU A 188 13.07 12.62 -7.73
C GLU A 188 12.79 12.49 -9.24
N CYS A 189 11.74 13.16 -9.74
CA CYS A 189 11.35 13.07 -11.14
C CYS A 189 12.25 13.94 -12.00
N PRO A 190 12.96 13.36 -13.02
CA PRO A 190 13.91 14.12 -13.84
C PRO A 190 13.26 14.96 -14.94
N THR A 191 11.94 14.85 -15.15
CA THR A 191 11.24 15.51 -16.26
C THR A 191 11.26 17.03 -16.17
N ILE A 192 11.23 17.72 -17.31
CA ILE A 192 11.23 19.17 -17.39
C ILE A 192 9.88 19.72 -16.90
N ARG A 193 9.93 20.71 -16.01
CA ARG A 193 8.76 21.42 -15.48
C ARG A 193 8.82 22.89 -15.84
N GLU A 194 7.81 23.33 -16.57
CA GLU A 194 7.65 24.74 -17.00
C GLU A 194 6.63 25.49 -16.14
N LYS A 195 6.00 24.79 -15.17
CA LYS A 195 4.94 25.30 -14.28
C LYS A 195 3.68 25.76 -15.01
N LYS A 196 3.43 25.21 -16.19
CA LYS A 196 2.29 25.55 -17.04
C LYS A 196 1.78 24.29 -17.75
N SER A 197 0.48 24.04 -17.67
CA SER A 197 -0.16 22.94 -18.38
C SER A 197 -0.72 23.35 -19.74
N VAL A 198 -1.19 22.34 -20.48
CA VAL A 198 -1.95 22.51 -21.73
C VAL A 198 -3.42 22.91 -21.50
N GLY A 199 -3.86 23.06 -20.26
CA GLY A 199 -5.20 23.55 -19.90
C GLY A 199 -6.31 22.50 -19.89
N THR A 200 -6.10 21.30 -20.43
CA THR A 200 -7.09 20.20 -20.46
C THR A 200 -6.57 18.99 -19.70
N LEU A 201 -7.38 18.48 -18.78
CA LEU A 201 -7.04 17.28 -18.00
C LEU A 201 -7.39 16.01 -18.79
N LYS A 202 -6.41 15.10 -18.90
CA LYS A 202 -6.51 13.79 -19.54
C LYS A 202 -6.35 12.70 -18.47
N ARG A 203 -7.30 11.78 -18.37
CA ARG A 203 -7.21 10.69 -17.40
C ARG A 203 -6.38 9.51 -17.86
N ARG A 204 -6.24 9.33 -19.18
CA ARG A 204 -5.52 8.22 -19.78
C ARG A 204 -4.32 8.74 -20.55
N LEU A 205 -3.25 7.95 -20.52
CA LEU A 205 -2.02 8.24 -21.23
C LEU A 205 -2.15 7.72 -22.67
N GLU A 206 -2.69 8.56 -23.57
CA GLU A 206 -2.96 8.15 -24.96
C GLU A 206 -1.83 8.48 -25.94
N ALA A 207 -1.22 9.65 -25.77
CA ALA A 207 -0.13 10.10 -26.67
C ALA A 207 0.77 11.11 -25.93
N PRO A 208 1.63 10.64 -24.99
CA PRO A 208 2.53 11.54 -24.28
C PRO A 208 3.61 12.08 -25.23
N GLU A 209 3.98 13.34 -25.01
CA GLU A 209 5.09 13.97 -25.73
C GLU A 209 6.41 13.38 -25.24
N PHE A 210 6.95 12.40 -25.93
CA PHE A 210 8.29 11.88 -25.70
C PHE A 210 8.90 11.33 -26.99
N THR A 211 10.22 11.29 -27.04
CA THR A 211 10.97 10.66 -28.15
C THR A 211 11.64 9.40 -27.63
N PRO A 212 11.34 8.22 -28.16
CA PRO A 212 12.02 6.97 -27.76
C PRO A 212 13.53 7.09 -27.85
N GLY A 213 14.23 6.59 -26.82
CA GLY A 213 15.69 6.63 -26.74
C GLY A 213 16.29 7.95 -26.23
N ARG A 214 15.47 9.01 -26.02
CA ARG A 214 15.94 10.24 -25.39
C ARG A 214 15.92 10.13 -23.85
N PRO A 215 16.82 10.84 -23.14
CA PRO A 215 16.81 10.88 -21.69
C PRO A 215 15.48 11.44 -21.15
N LEU A 216 15.02 10.90 -20.00
CA LEU A 216 13.83 11.40 -19.31
C LEU A 216 13.95 12.89 -18.89
N SER A 217 15.16 13.37 -18.72
CA SER A 217 15.45 14.78 -18.45
C SER A 217 15.17 15.72 -19.63
N GLU A 218 14.88 15.18 -20.82
CA GLU A 218 14.42 15.93 -21.98
C GLU A 218 12.90 15.85 -22.17
N MET A 219 12.21 14.96 -21.43
CA MET A 219 10.78 14.81 -21.49
C MET A 219 10.07 15.88 -20.65
N ARG A 220 9.05 16.53 -21.21
CA ARG A 220 8.18 17.43 -20.47
C ARG A 220 7.38 16.67 -19.41
N CYS A 221 7.14 17.28 -18.25
CA CYS A 221 6.35 16.70 -17.16
C CYS A 221 4.97 16.25 -17.66
N LEU A 222 4.62 14.97 -17.42
CA LEU A 222 3.35 14.38 -17.87
C LEU A 222 2.14 15.13 -17.31
N MET A 223 2.22 15.66 -16.09
CA MET A 223 1.12 16.45 -15.51
C MET A 223 0.97 17.78 -16.26
N GLU A 224 2.04 18.40 -16.71
CA GLU A 224 1.99 19.63 -17.53
C GLU A 224 1.52 19.36 -18.97
N GLN A 225 1.67 18.12 -19.46
CA GLN A 225 1.04 17.66 -20.71
C GLN A 225 -0.47 17.39 -20.53
N GLY A 226 -1.03 17.59 -19.33
CA GLY A 226 -2.44 17.40 -19.01
C GLY A 226 -2.78 16.00 -18.47
N TYR A 227 -1.83 15.09 -18.29
CA TYR A 227 -2.11 13.76 -17.77
C TYR A 227 -2.19 13.75 -16.26
N LEU A 228 -3.15 12.99 -15.70
CA LEU A 228 -3.30 12.86 -14.26
C LEU A 228 -2.11 12.08 -13.68
N CYS A 229 -1.26 12.79 -12.94
CA CYS A 229 -0.08 12.24 -12.28
C CYS A 229 -0.13 12.58 -10.79
N LEU A 230 -0.08 11.55 -9.92
CA LEU A 230 -0.18 11.72 -8.46
C LEU A 230 1.17 12.00 -7.78
N GLY A 231 2.22 12.29 -8.57
CA GLY A 231 3.56 12.57 -8.06
C GLY A 231 3.64 13.62 -6.95
N PRO A 232 2.93 14.77 -7.06
CA PRO A 232 2.96 15.82 -6.04
C PRO A 232 2.51 15.37 -4.65
N ALA A 233 1.54 14.45 -4.57
CA ALA A 233 0.96 13.96 -3.32
C ALA A 233 1.55 12.61 -2.87
N THR A 234 2.53 12.07 -3.60
CA THR A 234 3.10 10.75 -3.36
C THR A 234 4.49 10.86 -2.79
N ARG A 235 4.76 10.09 -1.73
CA ARG A 235 6.09 9.95 -1.11
C ARG A 235 7.10 9.40 -2.11
N ALA A 236 8.31 9.98 -2.13
CA ALA A 236 9.46 9.52 -2.90
C ALA A 236 10.04 8.20 -2.39
N GLY A 237 11.05 7.66 -3.11
CA GLY A 237 11.81 6.46 -2.75
C GLY A 237 11.45 5.22 -3.56
N CYS A 238 10.40 5.26 -4.41
CA CYS A 238 10.03 4.12 -5.24
C CYS A 238 11.06 3.79 -6.35
N GLY A 239 12.00 4.70 -6.60
CA GLY A 239 13.09 4.49 -7.58
C GLY A 239 14.18 3.53 -7.10
N GLY A 240 14.24 3.24 -5.80
CA GLY A 240 15.29 2.42 -5.21
C GLY A 240 16.69 2.99 -5.50
N SER A 241 17.67 2.13 -5.73
CA SER A 241 19.04 2.52 -6.06
C SER A 241 19.19 3.34 -7.35
N GLN A 242 18.20 3.27 -8.25
CA GLN A 242 18.23 4.03 -9.50
C GLN A 242 17.75 5.48 -9.35
N GLY A 243 17.19 5.86 -8.21
CA GLY A 243 16.76 7.21 -7.86
C GLY A 243 15.56 7.75 -8.65
N THR A 244 15.36 7.33 -9.90
CA THR A 244 14.24 7.77 -10.74
C THR A 244 12.98 6.95 -10.45
N PRO A 245 11.81 7.58 -10.23
CA PRO A 245 10.57 6.87 -9.93
C PRO A 245 10.20 5.84 -11.00
N ARG A 246 9.75 4.64 -10.57
CA ARG A 246 9.48 3.48 -11.45
C ARG A 246 8.51 3.78 -12.59
N CYS A 247 7.38 4.45 -12.31
CA CYS A 247 6.40 4.80 -13.34
C CYS A 247 7.01 5.74 -14.38
N ILE A 248 7.78 6.74 -13.96
CA ILE A 248 8.41 7.71 -14.85
C ILE A 248 9.43 7.03 -15.77
N ARG A 249 10.20 6.06 -15.25
CA ARG A 249 11.11 5.23 -16.08
C ARG A 249 10.38 4.44 -17.17
N ALA A 250 9.14 4.06 -16.88
CA ALA A 250 8.26 3.39 -17.84
C ALA A 250 7.44 4.38 -18.71
N TYR A 251 7.78 5.66 -18.68
CA TYR A 251 7.03 6.74 -19.37
C TYR A 251 5.57 6.82 -18.97
N MET A 252 5.25 6.44 -17.72
CA MET A 252 3.91 6.45 -17.14
C MET A 252 3.80 7.51 -16.05
N THR A 253 2.58 7.98 -15.83
CA THR A 253 2.27 8.88 -14.69
C THR A 253 2.43 8.16 -13.36
N CYS A 254 2.75 8.92 -12.30
CA CYS A 254 2.74 8.37 -10.95
C CYS A 254 1.30 8.04 -10.52
N GLU A 255 1.09 6.82 -10.03
CA GLU A 255 -0.22 6.31 -9.59
C GLU A 255 -0.49 6.50 -8.09
N GLY A 256 0.49 6.96 -7.32
CA GLY A 256 0.29 7.22 -5.88
C GLY A 256 0.64 6.06 -4.94
N CYS A 257 1.24 4.99 -5.44
CA CYS A 257 1.36 3.71 -4.74
C CYS A 257 2.25 3.73 -3.47
N PHE A 258 3.11 4.74 -3.29
CA PHE A 258 3.92 4.94 -2.07
C PHE A 258 3.21 5.76 -0.99
N GLY A 259 1.92 6.09 -1.21
CA GLY A 259 1.09 6.80 -0.23
C GLY A 259 1.50 8.26 0.01
N PRO A 260 0.91 8.90 1.03
CA PRO A 260 1.09 10.32 1.30
C PRO A 260 2.49 10.64 1.85
N LEU A 261 2.90 11.92 1.71
CA LEU A 261 4.22 12.41 2.16
C LEU A 261 4.42 12.25 3.67
N SER A 262 3.34 12.36 4.44
CA SER A 262 3.32 12.12 5.89
C SER A 262 1.95 11.57 6.29
N GLU A 263 1.83 11.09 7.51
CA GLU A 263 0.54 10.61 8.06
C GLU A 263 -0.53 11.72 8.08
N LYS A 264 -0.12 12.96 8.29
CA LYS A 264 -1.01 14.14 8.33
C LYS A 264 -1.32 14.70 6.94
N ALA A 265 -0.58 14.32 5.89
CA ALA A 265 -0.82 14.79 4.54
C ALA A 265 -2.16 14.28 4.00
N ASN A 266 -2.83 15.12 3.22
CA ASN A 266 -4.09 14.78 2.58
C ASN A 266 -3.90 14.76 1.06
N PRO A 267 -3.79 13.57 0.44
CA PRO A 267 -3.54 13.46 -1.00
C PRO A 267 -4.58 14.20 -1.86
N MET A 268 -5.84 14.27 -1.40
CA MET A 268 -6.88 15.00 -2.12
C MET A 268 -6.61 16.51 -2.12
N VAL A 269 -6.26 17.09 -0.97
CA VAL A 269 -5.94 18.53 -0.86
C VAL A 269 -4.67 18.85 -1.63
N ASP A 270 -3.63 18.03 -1.47
CA ASP A 270 -2.33 18.21 -2.12
C ASP A 270 -2.48 18.16 -3.65
N MET A 271 -3.25 17.21 -4.18
CA MET A 271 -3.50 17.08 -5.62
C MET A 271 -4.37 18.19 -6.17
N MET A 272 -5.41 18.59 -5.45
CA MET A 272 -6.23 19.75 -5.88
C MET A 272 -5.38 21.02 -5.99
N GLY A 273 -4.52 21.26 -5.00
CA GLY A 273 -3.58 22.39 -5.03
C GLY A 273 -2.59 22.29 -6.19
N ALA A 274 -1.95 21.13 -6.38
CA ALA A 274 -0.97 20.91 -7.44
C ALA A 274 -1.56 21.11 -8.85
N LEU A 275 -2.73 20.56 -9.13
CA LEU A 275 -3.43 20.71 -10.40
C LEU A 275 -3.79 22.17 -10.66
N SER A 276 -4.40 22.84 -9.68
CA SER A 276 -4.80 24.24 -9.80
C SER A 276 -3.60 25.17 -10.03
N THR A 277 -2.45 24.89 -9.40
CA THR A 277 -1.23 25.71 -9.54
C THR A 277 -0.70 25.75 -10.98
N ILE A 278 -0.89 24.68 -11.75
CA ILE A 278 -0.46 24.62 -13.16
C ILE A 278 -1.61 24.89 -14.15
N GLY A 279 -2.77 25.32 -13.66
CA GLY A 279 -3.91 25.70 -14.49
C GLY A 279 -4.80 24.56 -14.95
N LEU A 280 -4.73 23.39 -14.30
CA LEU A 280 -5.67 22.28 -14.51
C LEU A 280 -6.82 22.35 -13.50
N ASP A 281 -8.06 22.18 -13.96
CA ASP A 281 -9.23 22.19 -13.08
C ASP A 281 -9.49 20.77 -12.50
N PRO A 282 -9.26 20.57 -11.19
CA PRO A 282 -9.51 19.28 -10.56
C PRO A 282 -10.99 18.87 -10.54
N LYS A 283 -11.93 19.79 -10.79
CA LYS A 283 -13.36 19.48 -10.90
C LYS A 283 -13.69 18.59 -12.11
N GLN A 284 -12.80 18.55 -13.10
CA GLN A 284 -12.91 17.63 -14.25
C GLN A 284 -12.75 16.14 -13.87
N ILE A 285 -12.35 15.84 -12.63
CA ILE A 285 -12.26 14.46 -12.11
C ILE A 285 -13.47 14.21 -11.19
N PRO A 286 -14.54 13.53 -11.65
CA PRO A 286 -15.76 13.33 -10.86
C PRO A 286 -15.54 12.44 -9.64
N ASP A 287 -14.64 11.46 -9.72
CA ASP A 287 -14.29 10.47 -8.71
C ASP A 287 -13.02 10.83 -7.91
N ARG A 288 -12.77 12.13 -7.68
CA ARG A 288 -11.56 12.66 -7.00
C ARG A 288 -11.23 11.92 -5.71
N SER A 289 -12.25 11.63 -4.91
CA SER A 289 -12.07 11.00 -3.61
C SER A 289 -11.38 9.65 -3.75
N ALA A 290 -11.91 8.77 -4.61
CA ALA A 290 -11.32 7.46 -4.88
C ALA A 290 -9.96 7.58 -5.59
N THR A 291 -9.88 8.45 -6.60
CA THR A 291 -8.68 8.60 -7.45
C THR A 291 -7.47 9.08 -6.64
N PHE A 292 -7.63 10.14 -5.84
CA PHE A 292 -6.51 10.72 -5.09
C PHE A 292 -6.16 9.93 -3.83
N ASN A 293 -7.10 9.14 -3.28
CA ASN A 293 -6.85 8.27 -2.14
C ASN A 293 -6.74 6.78 -2.53
N ARG A 294 -6.49 6.45 -3.81
CA ARG A 294 -6.43 5.07 -4.32
C ARG A 294 -5.59 4.13 -3.45
N PHE A 295 -4.44 4.60 -2.97
CA PHE A 295 -3.53 3.81 -2.14
C PHE A 295 -3.52 4.24 -0.66
N ALA A 296 -4.39 5.17 -0.26
CA ALA A 296 -4.43 5.73 1.08
C ALA A 296 -5.87 5.96 1.56
N GLY A 297 -6.75 4.98 1.32
CA GLY A 297 -8.19 5.10 1.56
C GLY A 297 -8.62 4.90 3.01
N ALA A 298 -7.86 4.17 3.83
CA ALA A 298 -8.18 3.95 5.23
C ALA A 298 -8.22 5.29 5.98
N GLY A 299 -9.24 5.48 6.82
CA GLY A 299 -9.45 6.75 7.50
C GLY A 299 -9.90 7.93 6.64
N ARG A 300 -9.76 7.88 5.31
CA ARG A 300 -10.04 8.97 4.36
C ARG A 300 -11.29 8.75 3.51
N LEU A 301 -11.54 7.52 3.08
CA LEU A 301 -12.72 7.17 2.30
C LEU A 301 -13.88 6.78 3.22
N ARG A 302 -15.08 7.23 2.88
CA ARG A 302 -16.33 6.94 3.59
C ARG A 302 -17.47 6.86 2.58
N PRO A 303 -18.51 6.05 2.87
CA PRO A 303 -19.73 6.08 2.08
C PRO A 303 -20.32 7.49 2.02
N ALA A 304 -20.85 7.86 0.85
CA ALA A 304 -21.55 9.12 0.72
C ALA A 304 -22.78 9.12 1.64
N PRO A 305 -23.14 10.25 2.28
CA PRO A 305 -24.39 10.36 3.01
C PRO A 305 -25.57 10.01 2.08
N ARG A 306 -26.44 9.12 2.50
CA ARG A 306 -27.69 8.85 1.78
C ARG A 306 -28.56 10.11 1.83
N ARG A 307 -28.89 10.66 0.67
CA ARG A 307 -29.86 11.75 0.54
C ARG A 307 -31.28 11.22 0.65
#